data_87b7e05c23a2636f127cfc33e2636b00
#
_entry.id   87b7e05c23a2636f127cfc33e2636b00
#
_cell.length_a   1.000
_cell.length_b   1.000
_cell.length_c   1.000
_cell.angle_alpha   90.00
_cell.angle_beta   90.00
_cell.angle_gamma   90.00
#
_symmetry.space_group_name_H-M   'P 1'
#
loop_
_entity.id
_entity.type
_entity.pdbx_description
1 polymer ?
#
loop_
_entity_poly.entity_id
_entity_poly.type
_entity_poly.pdbx_seq_one_letter_code
_entity_poly.pdbx_strand_id
1 'polypeptide(L)'
;PALVRRRQRAAAVVDAIRTMSLQTVSFELWPYPRWIAHRGAGKLAPENTLAAFRLGASHGYRMFECDVKLSSDGVPFLMHDTLLARTTNSRQRLDAAASDVGGEHPWGELAQLDAGSWHSRAFAGEPLPSFENIARYCLHNGHFLNVEIKPTPGVERHTGGVVAHHAARLWRDAAAPPLLSSFSIEALQGAQAAEPCLPRGLLLDTLWQGWLEAAIDLGCVAIVCNHALWDRASVAQAHNAGLRALSYTVNDEWAAQRLLDLGTDGIITDRVDLFAPRA
;
A
#
# COMPACT_ATOMS: atom_id res chain seq x y z
N PRO A 1 51.42 -7.19 18.71
CA PRO A 1 50.64 -8.18 17.91
C PRO A 1 49.12 -8.10 18.23
N ALA A 2 48.71 -7.93 19.47
CA ALA A 2 47.29 -7.92 19.85
C ALA A 2 46.50 -6.68 19.33
N LEU A 3 47.11 -5.49 19.31
CA LEU A 3 46.48 -4.25 18.85
C LEU A 3 46.27 -4.25 17.31
N VAL A 4 47.16 -4.87 16.55
CA VAL A 4 47.07 -4.99 15.09
C VAL A 4 45.93 -5.94 14.72
N ARG A 5 45.75 -7.05 15.43
CA ARG A 5 44.61 -7.99 15.21
C ARG A 5 43.27 -7.38 15.59
N ARG A 6 43.20 -6.51 16.61
CA ARG A 6 41.97 -5.77 16.95
C ARG A 6 41.60 -4.76 15.88
N ARG A 7 42.53 -4.02 15.31
CA ARG A 7 42.30 -3.08 14.19
C ARG A 7 41.88 -3.79 12.92
N GLN A 8 42.44 -4.93 12.60
CA GLN A 8 42.06 -5.75 11.44
C GLN A 8 40.66 -6.35 11.59
N ARG A 9 40.26 -6.79 12.81
CA ARG A 9 38.89 -7.24 13.07
C ARG A 9 37.87 -6.10 13.03
N ALA A 10 38.20 -4.91 13.51
CA ALA A 10 37.32 -3.74 13.43
C ALA A 10 37.16 -3.29 11.97
N ALA A 11 38.22 -3.30 11.15
CA ALA A 11 38.15 -2.98 9.72
C ALA A 11 37.28 -4.01 8.97
N ALA A 12 37.46 -5.31 9.24
CA ALA A 12 36.62 -6.36 8.63
C ALA A 12 35.15 -6.30 9.02
N VAL A 13 34.83 -5.87 10.24
CA VAL A 13 33.45 -5.64 10.69
C VAL A 13 32.87 -4.40 10.01
N VAL A 14 33.64 -3.32 9.85
CA VAL A 14 33.22 -2.11 9.15
C VAL A 14 33.01 -2.38 7.65
N ASP A 15 33.91 -3.17 7.01
CA ASP A 15 33.74 -3.59 5.62
C ASP A 15 32.57 -4.57 5.45
N ALA A 16 32.33 -5.48 6.39
CA ALA A 16 31.16 -6.35 6.40
C ALA A 16 29.85 -5.54 6.55
N ILE A 17 29.83 -4.53 7.43
CA ILE A 17 28.70 -3.62 7.60
C ILE A 17 28.51 -2.74 6.35
N ARG A 18 29.60 -2.32 5.70
CA ARG A 18 29.56 -1.56 4.45
C ARG A 18 29.11 -2.40 3.27
N THR A 19 29.46 -3.69 3.25
CA THR A 19 29.01 -4.67 2.24
C THR A 19 27.57 -5.09 2.47
N MET A 20 27.09 -5.17 3.73
CA MET A 20 25.67 -5.37 4.06
C MET A 20 24.81 -4.13 3.78
N SER A 21 25.39 -2.92 3.77
CA SER A 21 24.70 -1.65 3.46
C SER A 21 24.49 -1.42 1.95
N LEU A 22 24.97 -2.30 1.08
CA LEU A 22 24.82 -2.24 -0.38
C LEU A 22 24.18 -3.49 -0.99
N GLN A 23 23.56 -4.34 -0.17
CA GLN A 23 22.59 -5.28 -0.68
C GLN A 23 21.29 -4.50 -0.96
N THR A 24 21.26 -3.81 -2.10
CA THR A 24 20.02 -3.65 -2.86
C THR A 24 19.40 -5.04 -2.89
N VAL A 25 18.30 -5.23 -2.17
CA VAL A 25 17.47 -6.43 -2.32
C VAL A 25 17.03 -6.42 -3.78
N SER A 26 17.78 -7.15 -4.61
CA SER A 26 17.39 -7.42 -5.98
C SER A 26 16.11 -8.23 -5.88
N PHE A 27 14.97 -7.59 -6.07
CA PHE A 27 13.70 -8.26 -6.29
C PHE A 27 13.73 -8.91 -7.68
N GLU A 28 14.65 -9.86 -7.89
CA GLU A 28 14.75 -10.62 -9.13
C GLU A 28 13.46 -11.37 -9.46
N LEU A 29 12.64 -11.66 -8.44
CA LEU A 29 11.33 -12.27 -8.60
C LEU A 29 10.27 -11.34 -8.00
N TRP A 30 9.46 -10.72 -8.87
CA TRP A 30 8.26 -10.00 -8.48
C TRP A 30 7.24 -11.00 -7.93
N PRO A 31 6.94 -11.05 -6.61
CA PRO A 31 6.14 -12.12 -6.01
C PRO A 31 4.64 -11.87 -6.15
N TYR A 32 4.25 -10.67 -6.56
CA TYR A 32 2.88 -10.21 -6.46
C TYR A 32 2.06 -10.61 -7.69
N PRO A 33 0.79 -11.05 -7.48
CA PRO A 33 -0.16 -11.29 -8.55
C PRO A 33 -0.42 -10.03 -9.39
N ARG A 34 -0.70 -10.25 -10.68
CA ARG A 34 -1.01 -9.16 -11.62
C ARG A 34 -2.30 -8.43 -11.27
N TRP A 35 -3.36 -9.17 -10.90
CA TRP A 35 -4.65 -8.59 -10.59
C TRP A 35 -4.76 -8.24 -9.11
N ILE A 36 -5.08 -6.99 -8.84
CA ILE A 36 -5.12 -6.40 -7.50
C ILE A 36 -6.52 -5.85 -7.26
N ALA A 37 -7.20 -6.36 -6.25
CA ALA A 37 -8.54 -5.89 -5.88
C ALA A 37 -8.43 -4.56 -5.13
N HIS A 38 -8.94 -3.49 -5.72
CA HIS A 38 -8.92 -2.14 -5.16
C HIS A 38 -9.78 -2.06 -3.91
N ARG A 39 -9.21 -1.63 -2.78
CA ARG A 39 -9.88 -1.48 -1.48
C ARG A 39 -10.64 -2.72 -1.02
N GLY A 40 -10.17 -3.92 -1.42
CA GLY A 40 -10.77 -5.20 -1.09
C GLY A 40 -11.64 -5.80 -2.20
N ALA A 41 -12.72 -5.16 -2.62
CA ALA A 41 -13.63 -5.65 -3.67
C ALA A 41 -14.16 -4.52 -4.60
N GLY A 42 -13.47 -3.39 -4.65
CA GLY A 42 -13.91 -2.23 -5.43
C GLY A 42 -15.29 -1.75 -5.00
N LYS A 43 -16.25 -1.76 -5.96
CA LYS A 43 -17.61 -1.23 -5.73
C LYS A 43 -18.61 -2.28 -5.22
N LEU A 44 -18.22 -3.55 -5.10
CA LEU A 44 -19.15 -4.63 -4.74
C LEU A 44 -19.39 -4.77 -3.22
N ALA A 45 -18.52 -4.18 -2.41
CA ALA A 45 -18.62 -4.16 -0.95
C ALA A 45 -18.10 -2.81 -0.42
N PRO A 46 -18.38 -2.46 0.84
CA PRO A 46 -17.87 -1.22 1.41
C PRO A 46 -16.34 -1.21 1.41
N GLU A 47 -15.76 -0.22 0.73
CA GLU A 47 -14.33 -0.08 0.53
C GLU A 47 -13.54 -0.15 1.84
N ASN A 48 -12.34 -0.73 1.80
CA ASN A 48 -11.41 -0.79 2.93
C ASN A 48 -11.95 -1.53 4.17
N THR A 49 -12.93 -2.43 4.03
CA THR A 49 -13.48 -3.23 5.13
C THR A 49 -13.12 -4.70 5.01
N LEU A 50 -13.18 -5.46 6.10
CA LEU A 50 -12.93 -6.90 6.08
C LEU A 50 -13.95 -7.63 5.20
N ALA A 51 -15.20 -7.15 5.14
CA ALA A 51 -16.22 -7.69 4.24
C ALA A 51 -15.80 -7.57 2.77
N ALA A 52 -15.20 -6.43 2.37
CA ALA A 52 -14.69 -6.24 1.01
C ALA A 52 -13.55 -7.21 0.70
N PHE A 53 -12.59 -7.38 1.60
CA PHE A 53 -11.48 -8.33 1.40
C PHE A 53 -11.97 -9.77 1.25
N ARG A 54 -12.94 -10.19 2.07
CA ARG A 54 -13.57 -11.52 1.96
C ARG A 54 -14.29 -11.71 0.62
N LEU A 55 -15.01 -10.69 0.17
CA LEU A 55 -15.71 -10.74 -1.11
C LEU A 55 -14.71 -10.81 -2.27
N GLY A 56 -13.67 -9.97 -2.29
CA GLY A 56 -12.64 -10.03 -3.32
C GLY A 56 -11.92 -11.39 -3.35
N ALA A 57 -11.64 -11.98 -2.19
CA ALA A 57 -11.08 -13.33 -2.10
C ALA A 57 -12.02 -14.39 -2.68
N SER A 58 -13.34 -14.26 -2.47
CA SER A 58 -14.33 -15.18 -3.05
C SER A 58 -14.42 -15.10 -4.59
N HIS A 59 -13.99 -13.97 -5.18
CA HIS A 59 -13.81 -13.79 -6.63
C HIS A 59 -12.44 -14.32 -7.13
N GLY A 60 -11.63 -14.94 -6.27
CA GLY A 60 -10.35 -15.53 -6.63
C GLY A 60 -9.14 -14.59 -6.54
N TYR A 61 -9.32 -13.37 -6.06
CA TYR A 61 -8.21 -12.44 -5.87
C TYR A 61 -7.30 -12.89 -4.73
N ARG A 62 -6.01 -12.79 -4.96
CA ARG A 62 -4.97 -13.13 -3.99
C ARG A 62 -4.10 -11.93 -3.62
N MET A 63 -4.27 -10.81 -4.29
CA MET A 63 -3.65 -9.53 -3.96
C MET A 63 -4.71 -8.46 -3.84
N PHE A 64 -4.57 -7.65 -2.81
CA PHE A 64 -5.48 -6.57 -2.48
C PHE A 64 -4.70 -5.26 -2.36
N GLU A 65 -5.40 -4.18 -2.56
CA GLU A 65 -4.93 -2.85 -2.23
C GLU A 65 -5.80 -2.27 -1.11
N CYS A 66 -5.22 -1.42 -0.27
CA CYS A 66 -5.92 -0.69 0.78
C CYS A 66 -5.24 0.64 1.09
N ASP A 67 -6.05 1.59 1.61
CA ASP A 67 -5.59 2.91 2.06
C ASP A 67 -5.40 2.93 3.57
N VAL A 68 -4.22 3.35 4.06
CA VAL A 68 -3.89 3.38 5.48
C VAL A 68 -3.58 4.78 5.96
N LYS A 69 -4.25 5.19 7.03
CA LYS A 69 -4.06 6.43 7.78
C LYS A 69 -3.66 6.15 9.22
N LEU A 70 -3.30 7.21 9.96
CA LEU A 70 -3.12 7.15 11.41
C LEU A 70 -4.26 7.87 12.13
N SER A 71 -4.72 7.28 13.23
CA SER A 71 -5.51 7.96 14.24
C SER A 71 -4.67 8.97 15.03
N SER A 72 -5.30 9.84 15.82
CA SER A 72 -4.57 10.84 16.62
C SER A 72 -3.65 10.23 17.68
N ASP A 73 -3.92 9.01 18.12
CA ASP A 73 -3.10 8.22 19.04
C ASP A 73 -2.16 7.24 18.34
N GLY A 74 -1.98 7.39 17.00
CA GLY A 74 -0.96 6.70 16.20
C GLY A 74 -1.30 5.27 15.79
N VAL A 75 -2.57 4.85 15.86
CA VAL A 75 -2.99 3.53 15.39
C VAL A 75 -3.27 3.56 13.88
N PRO A 76 -2.62 2.72 13.07
CA PRO A 76 -2.92 2.61 11.64
C PRO A 76 -4.29 1.98 11.41
N PHE A 77 -5.12 2.63 10.59
CA PHE A 77 -6.47 2.17 10.22
C PHE A 77 -6.76 2.39 8.73
N LEU A 78 -7.75 1.68 8.21
CA LEU A 78 -8.07 1.75 6.78
C LEU A 78 -9.13 2.80 6.48
N MET A 79 -8.78 3.78 5.65
CA MET A 79 -9.69 4.78 5.11
C MET A 79 -9.03 5.52 3.94
N HIS A 80 -9.78 5.72 2.85
CA HIS A 80 -9.30 6.50 1.71
C HIS A 80 -9.35 8.01 1.99
N ASP A 81 -10.53 8.53 2.32
CA ASP A 81 -10.76 9.96 2.46
C ASP A 81 -10.09 10.53 3.72
N THR A 82 -9.84 11.83 3.71
CA THR A 82 -9.45 12.55 4.92
C THR A 82 -10.63 12.65 5.88
N LEU A 83 -11.86 12.80 5.33
CA LEU A 83 -13.10 12.96 6.09
C LEU A 83 -13.81 11.61 6.28
N LEU A 84 -14.40 11.42 7.47
CA LEU A 84 -15.10 10.20 7.87
C LEU A 84 -16.46 10.02 7.21
N ALA A 85 -17.15 11.12 6.89
CA ALA A 85 -18.60 11.13 6.63
C ALA A 85 -19.06 10.37 5.38
N ARG A 86 -18.19 10.18 4.36
CA ARG A 86 -18.60 9.48 3.12
C ARG A 86 -18.79 7.99 3.34
N THR A 87 -17.90 7.37 4.11
CA THR A 87 -17.82 5.90 4.25
C THR A 87 -18.07 5.41 5.66
N THR A 88 -18.54 6.28 6.56
CA THR A 88 -18.90 5.90 7.93
C THR A 88 -20.17 6.60 8.40
N ASN A 89 -20.68 6.15 9.54
CA ASN A 89 -21.77 6.79 10.25
C ASN A 89 -21.30 7.85 11.26
N SER A 90 -20.14 8.49 11.02
CA SER A 90 -19.54 9.49 11.93
C SER A 90 -20.51 10.60 12.35
N ARG A 91 -21.30 11.13 11.39
CA ARG A 91 -22.29 12.19 11.65
C ARG A 91 -23.39 11.81 12.65
N GLN A 92 -23.64 10.52 12.85
CA GLN A 92 -24.64 10.03 13.82
C GLN A 92 -24.01 9.59 15.14
N ARG A 93 -22.70 9.31 15.14
CA ARG A 93 -22.00 8.68 16.28
C ARG A 93 -21.08 9.63 17.02
N LEU A 94 -20.46 10.57 16.31
CA LEU A 94 -19.57 11.57 16.91
C LEU A 94 -20.37 12.82 17.30
N ASP A 95 -19.81 13.61 18.21
CA ASP A 95 -20.38 14.89 18.58
C ASP A 95 -20.49 15.79 17.33
N ALA A 96 -21.57 16.53 17.20
CA ALA A 96 -21.81 17.44 16.07
C ALA A 96 -20.74 18.56 15.96
N ALA A 97 -20.04 18.86 17.05
CA ALA A 97 -18.94 19.83 17.09
C ALA A 97 -17.57 19.18 16.85
N ALA A 98 -17.49 17.82 16.78
CA ALA A 98 -16.25 17.12 16.52
C ALA A 98 -15.78 17.31 15.09
N SER A 99 -14.46 17.21 14.86
CA SER A 99 -13.88 17.20 13.52
C SER A 99 -14.42 16.02 12.70
N ASP A 100 -14.55 16.21 11.39
CA ASP A 100 -14.82 15.09 10.46
C ASP A 100 -13.52 14.46 9.92
N VAL A 101 -12.34 14.95 10.33
CA VAL A 101 -11.02 14.45 9.90
C VAL A 101 -10.66 13.20 10.69
N GLY A 102 -10.56 12.05 10.03
CA GLY A 102 -10.29 10.76 10.68
C GLY A 102 -9.01 10.73 11.52
N GLY A 103 -7.94 11.40 11.06
CA GLY A 103 -6.67 11.47 11.78
C GLY A 103 -6.69 12.32 13.06
N GLU A 104 -7.76 13.03 13.35
CA GLU A 104 -7.93 13.83 14.56
C GLU A 104 -8.64 13.07 15.69
N HIS A 105 -9.15 11.87 15.42
CA HIS A 105 -9.82 11.02 16.40
C HIS A 105 -8.92 9.91 16.93
N PRO A 106 -9.03 9.54 18.23
CA PRO A 106 -8.35 8.37 18.74
C PRO A 106 -8.99 7.09 18.20
N TRP A 107 -8.20 6.02 18.14
CA TRP A 107 -8.66 4.73 17.61
C TRP A 107 -9.91 4.20 18.34
N GLY A 108 -10.00 4.42 19.65
CA GLY A 108 -11.15 3.99 20.44
C GLY A 108 -12.50 4.55 19.99
N GLU A 109 -12.52 5.75 19.37
CA GLU A 109 -13.73 6.33 18.76
C GLU A 109 -13.92 5.78 17.34
N LEU A 110 -12.86 5.74 16.52
CA LEU A 110 -12.91 5.26 15.14
C LEU A 110 -13.38 3.80 15.06
N ALA A 111 -12.92 2.95 15.97
CA ALA A 111 -13.27 1.53 16.01
C ALA A 111 -14.77 1.25 16.27
N GLN A 112 -15.53 2.25 16.71
CA GLN A 112 -16.97 2.14 16.95
C GLN A 112 -17.82 2.58 15.76
N LEU A 113 -17.21 3.09 14.71
CA LEU A 113 -17.90 3.54 13.51
C LEU A 113 -18.35 2.35 12.65
N ASP A 114 -19.56 2.49 12.12
CA ASP A 114 -20.06 1.62 11.07
C ASP A 114 -19.56 2.12 9.72
N ALA A 115 -18.72 1.32 9.07
CA ALA A 115 -18.14 1.58 7.76
C ALA A 115 -18.82 0.79 6.64
N GLY A 116 -19.97 0.15 6.90
CA GLY A 116 -20.67 -0.68 5.93
C GLY A 116 -22.03 -0.16 5.51
N SER A 117 -22.80 0.44 6.42
CA SER A 117 -24.20 0.88 6.17
C SER A 117 -24.35 1.89 5.03
N TRP A 118 -23.35 2.71 4.76
CA TRP A 118 -23.35 3.67 3.65
C TRP A 118 -23.42 2.98 2.29
N HIS A 119 -22.86 1.79 2.18
CA HIS A 119 -22.85 1.00 0.95
C HIS A 119 -24.18 0.28 0.75
N SER A 120 -24.62 -0.50 1.71
CA SER A 120 -25.94 -1.16 1.70
C SER A 120 -26.29 -1.73 3.08
N ARG A 121 -27.59 -2.05 3.27
CA ARG A 121 -28.09 -2.67 4.51
C ARG A 121 -27.45 -4.05 4.80
N ALA A 122 -26.99 -4.74 3.78
CA ALA A 122 -26.35 -6.06 3.93
C ALA A 122 -25.03 -5.96 4.71
N PHE A 123 -24.39 -4.79 4.72
CA PHE A 123 -23.13 -4.55 5.42
C PHE A 123 -23.29 -3.65 6.66
N ALA A 124 -24.53 -3.44 7.12
CA ALA A 124 -24.77 -2.65 8.32
C ALA A 124 -24.06 -3.26 9.54
N GLY A 125 -23.31 -2.43 10.26
CA GLY A 125 -22.51 -2.85 11.40
C GLY A 125 -21.10 -3.35 11.06
N GLU A 126 -20.69 -3.32 9.78
CA GLU A 126 -19.28 -3.61 9.43
C GLU A 126 -18.37 -2.54 10.04
N PRO A 127 -17.42 -2.91 10.90
CA PRO A 127 -16.59 -1.93 11.59
C PRO A 127 -15.51 -1.35 10.67
N LEU A 128 -15.09 -0.12 10.98
CA LEU A 128 -13.84 0.42 10.43
C LEU A 128 -12.67 -0.45 10.92
N PRO A 129 -11.84 -1.04 10.03
CA PRO A 129 -10.81 -1.95 10.49
C PRO A 129 -9.50 -1.23 10.81
N SER A 130 -8.77 -1.74 11.80
CA SER A 130 -7.35 -1.40 11.93
C SER A 130 -6.54 -2.06 10.82
N PHE A 131 -5.38 -1.49 10.50
CA PHE A 131 -4.43 -2.10 9.57
C PHE A 131 -4.00 -3.51 10.03
N GLU A 132 -3.83 -3.69 11.33
CA GLU A 132 -3.46 -4.99 11.89
C GLU A 132 -4.52 -6.07 11.63
N ASN A 133 -5.81 -5.73 11.71
CA ASN A 133 -6.89 -6.69 11.42
C ASN A 133 -6.84 -7.18 9.98
N ILE A 134 -6.65 -6.29 9.03
CA ILE A 134 -6.55 -6.63 7.60
C ILE A 134 -5.24 -7.38 7.31
N ALA A 135 -4.12 -6.93 7.88
CA ALA A 135 -2.83 -7.61 7.76
C ALA A 135 -2.91 -9.07 8.23
N ARG A 136 -3.50 -9.32 9.41
CA ARG A 136 -3.69 -10.67 9.94
C ARG A 136 -4.58 -11.52 9.05
N TYR A 137 -5.65 -10.95 8.50
CA TYR A 137 -6.50 -11.64 7.54
C TYR A 137 -5.72 -12.05 6.28
N CYS A 138 -4.96 -11.12 5.69
CA CYS A 138 -4.15 -11.40 4.50
C CYS A 138 -3.08 -12.48 4.79
N LEU A 139 -2.35 -12.35 5.87
CA LEU A 139 -1.31 -13.31 6.27
C LEU A 139 -1.87 -14.71 6.51
N HIS A 140 -2.98 -14.82 7.24
CA HIS A 140 -3.62 -16.11 7.53
C HIS A 140 -4.10 -16.84 6.27
N ASN A 141 -4.52 -16.10 5.25
CA ASN A 141 -5.05 -16.65 4.00
C ASN A 141 -4.01 -16.68 2.86
N GLY A 142 -2.76 -16.30 3.11
CA GLY A 142 -1.71 -16.27 2.09
C GLY A 142 -1.97 -15.25 0.98
N HIS A 143 -2.59 -14.12 1.33
CA HIS A 143 -2.86 -13.01 0.41
C HIS A 143 -1.74 -11.99 0.45
N PHE A 144 -1.48 -11.37 -0.71
CA PHE A 144 -0.58 -10.24 -0.86
C PHE A 144 -1.31 -8.93 -0.65
N LEU A 145 -0.58 -7.89 -0.24
CA LEU A 145 -1.16 -6.58 0.04
C LEU A 145 -0.29 -5.46 -0.56
N ASN A 146 -0.95 -4.53 -1.26
CA ASN A 146 -0.45 -3.20 -1.55
C ASN A 146 -1.06 -2.24 -0.53
N VAL A 147 -0.23 -1.58 0.26
CA VAL A 147 -0.63 -0.65 1.31
C VAL A 147 -0.37 0.76 0.81
N GLU A 148 -1.41 1.47 0.38
CA GLU A 148 -1.28 2.89 0.10
C GLU A 148 -1.20 3.67 1.42
N ILE A 149 -0.07 4.35 1.62
CA ILE A 149 0.10 5.28 2.75
C ILE A 149 -0.61 6.58 2.40
N LYS A 150 -1.69 6.87 3.12
CA LYS A 150 -2.62 7.98 2.88
C LYS A 150 -2.57 8.96 4.05
N PRO A 151 -1.54 9.77 4.20
CA PRO A 151 -1.36 10.61 5.38
C PRO A 151 -2.45 11.67 5.51
N THR A 152 -2.81 12.02 6.73
CA THR A 152 -3.45 13.31 7.00
C THR A 152 -2.44 14.42 6.69
N PRO A 153 -2.86 15.54 6.05
CA PRO A 153 -1.95 16.63 5.71
C PRO A 153 -1.15 17.13 6.92
N GLY A 154 0.17 17.29 6.73
CA GLY A 154 1.10 17.79 7.75
C GLY A 154 1.81 16.70 8.57
N VAL A 155 1.43 15.41 8.42
CA VAL A 155 2.06 14.29 9.14
C VAL A 155 2.55 13.18 8.20
N GLU A 156 2.86 13.53 6.96
CA GLU A 156 3.20 12.60 5.87
C GLU A 156 4.36 11.68 6.23
N ARG A 157 5.50 12.26 6.60
CA ARG A 157 6.72 11.51 6.94
C ARG A 157 6.50 10.61 8.16
N HIS A 158 5.80 11.12 9.18
CA HIS A 158 5.46 10.36 10.38
C HIS A 158 4.57 9.17 10.04
N THR A 159 3.50 9.39 9.26
CA THR A 159 2.59 8.33 8.82
C THR A 159 3.35 7.24 8.07
N GLY A 160 4.24 7.63 7.14
CA GLY A 160 5.08 6.68 6.39
C GLY A 160 5.92 5.81 7.30
N GLY A 161 6.59 6.40 8.28
CA GLY A 161 7.43 5.67 9.24
C GLY A 161 6.64 4.69 10.10
N VAL A 162 5.49 5.13 10.65
CA VAL A 162 4.65 4.27 11.52
C VAL A 162 4.06 3.11 10.72
N VAL A 163 3.51 3.36 9.53
CA VAL A 163 2.93 2.29 8.68
C VAL A 163 4.00 1.27 8.29
N ALA A 164 5.19 1.73 7.89
CA ALA A 164 6.31 0.85 7.54
C ALA A 164 6.74 -0.02 8.72
N HIS A 165 6.87 0.57 9.92
CA HIS A 165 7.23 -0.19 11.12
C HIS A 165 6.18 -1.27 11.47
N HIS A 166 4.89 -0.94 11.39
CA HIS A 166 3.82 -1.92 11.58
C HIS A 166 3.87 -3.03 10.52
N ALA A 167 4.09 -2.68 9.26
CA ALA A 167 4.23 -3.64 8.16
C ALA A 167 5.41 -4.59 8.39
N ALA A 168 6.60 -4.07 8.71
CA ALA A 168 7.78 -4.88 8.98
C ALA A 168 7.56 -5.86 10.15
N ARG A 169 6.94 -5.39 11.23
CA ARG A 169 6.60 -6.22 12.39
C ARG A 169 5.64 -7.34 12.03
N LEU A 170 4.57 -7.03 11.29
CA LEU A 170 3.50 -8.00 10.97
C LEU A 170 3.96 -9.04 9.95
N TRP A 171 4.75 -8.66 8.95
CA TRP A 171 5.25 -9.56 7.89
C TRP A 171 6.63 -10.15 8.17
N ARG A 172 7.15 -10.05 9.41
CA ARG A 172 8.50 -10.52 9.75
C ARG A 172 8.81 -11.94 9.27
N ASP A 173 7.85 -12.85 9.41
CA ASP A 173 8.00 -14.27 9.08
C ASP A 173 7.28 -14.66 7.78
N ALA A 174 6.78 -13.70 7.02
CA ALA A 174 6.08 -13.95 5.77
C ALA A 174 7.04 -14.15 4.60
N ALA A 175 6.64 -14.98 3.63
CA ALA A 175 7.45 -15.26 2.44
C ALA A 175 7.64 -14.02 1.54
N ALA A 176 6.69 -13.08 1.55
CA ALA A 176 6.78 -11.81 0.84
C ALA A 176 6.22 -10.68 1.69
N PRO A 177 6.92 -9.54 1.79
CA PRO A 177 6.42 -8.34 2.49
C PRO A 177 5.25 -7.70 1.72
N PRO A 178 4.50 -6.75 2.32
CA PRO A 178 3.56 -5.95 1.56
C PRO A 178 4.30 -4.92 0.71
N LEU A 179 3.71 -4.52 -0.42
CA LEU A 179 4.17 -3.35 -1.17
C LEU A 179 3.63 -2.10 -0.47
N LEU A 180 4.49 -1.14 -0.15
CA LEU A 180 4.06 0.17 0.37
C LEU A 180 4.00 1.16 -0.77
N SER A 181 2.87 1.83 -0.97
CA SER A 181 2.75 2.84 -2.02
C SER A 181 2.23 4.17 -1.48
N SER A 182 2.52 5.27 -2.15
CA SER A 182 1.98 6.58 -1.80
C SER A 182 2.13 7.59 -2.94
N PHE A 183 1.21 8.55 -3.02
CA PHE A 183 1.39 9.79 -3.79
C PHE A 183 2.34 10.78 -3.10
N SER A 184 2.49 10.67 -1.77
CA SER A 184 3.37 11.57 -1.01
C SER A 184 4.80 11.05 -1.00
N ILE A 185 5.69 11.84 -1.57
CA ILE A 185 7.14 11.62 -1.51
C ILE A 185 7.61 11.58 -0.06
N GLU A 186 7.13 12.48 0.79
CA GLU A 186 7.48 12.57 2.20
C GLU A 186 7.05 11.32 2.98
N ALA A 187 5.89 10.76 2.66
CA ALA A 187 5.43 9.51 3.28
C ALA A 187 6.35 8.33 2.89
N LEU A 188 6.73 8.24 1.60
CA LEU A 188 7.69 7.22 1.15
C LEU A 188 9.09 7.41 1.75
N GLN A 189 9.55 8.65 1.94
CA GLN A 189 10.80 8.96 2.65
C GLN A 189 10.72 8.53 4.13
N GLY A 190 9.58 8.74 4.77
CA GLY A 190 9.34 8.26 6.14
C GLY A 190 9.41 6.75 6.23
N ALA A 191 8.77 6.05 5.28
CA ALA A 191 8.81 4.59 5.18
C ALA A 191 10.23 4.07 4.89
N GLN A 192 10.95 4.71 3.96
CA GLN A 192 12.34 4.36 3.63
C GLN A 192 13.28 4.51 4.83
N ALA A 193 13.12 5.61 5.59
CA ALA A 193 13.96 5.88 6.75
C ALA A 193 13.70 4.88 7.89
N ALA A 194 12.44 4.47 8.10
CA ALA A 194 12.06 3.55 9.16
C ALA A 194 12.40 2.09 8.81
N GLU A 195 12.08 1.66 7.60
CA GLU A 195 12.21 0.26 7.17
C GLU A 195 12.71 0.20 5.71
N PRO A 196 14.01 0.40 5.49
CA PRO A 196 14.59 0.53 4.15
C PRO A 196 14.43 -0.71 3.28
N CYS A 197 14.26 -1.89 3.87
CA CYS A 197 14.12 -3.17 3.17
C CYS A 197 12.70 -3.43 2.65
N LEU A 198 11.68 -2.68 3.10
CA LEU A 198 10.33 -2.88 2.56
C LEU A 198 10.22 -2.32 1.14
N PRO A 199 9.57 -3.07 0.21
CA PRO A 199 9.36 -2.61 -1.15
C PRO A 199 8.42 -1.40 -1.18
N ARG A 200 8.78 -0.39 -1.99
CA ARG A 200 8.02 0.85 -2.15
C ARG A 200 7.61 1.06 -3.60
N GLY A 201 6.45 1.69 -3.78
CA GLY A 201 5.93 2.12 -5.08
C GLY A 201 5.55 3.60 -5.04
N LEU A 202 5.99 4.37 -6.03
CA LEU A 202 5.55 5.76 -6.20
C LEU A 202 4.23 5.79 -6.97
N LEU A 203 3.18 6.36 -6.36
CA LEU A 203 1.89 6.58 -7.01
C LEU A 203 1.92 7.89 -7.81
N LEU A 204 1.42 7.86 -9.04
CA LEU A 204 1.41 9.00 -9.94
C LEU A 204 0.02 9.17 -10.61
N ASP A 205 -0.53 10.36 -10.51
CA ASP A 205 -1.71 10.82 -11.27
C ASP A 205 -1.33 11.56 -12.57
N THR A 206 -0.07 12.00 -12.66
CA THR A 206 0.55 12.64 -13.82
C THR A 206 2.01 12.19 -13.94
N LEU A 207 2.54 12.11 -15.17
CA LEU A 207 3.97 11.89 -15.42
C LEU A 207 4.68 13.25 -15.48
N TRP A 208 5.04 13.80 -14.33
CA TRP A 208 5.77 15.06 -14.23
C TRP A 208 7.27 14.86 -14.54
N GLN A 209 7.95 15.92 -14.95
CA GLN A 209 9.38 15.84 -15.26
C GLN A 209 10.18 15.45 -14.00
N GLY A 210 10.94 14.35 -14.04
CA GLY A 210 11.72 13.85 -12.91
C GLY A 210 11.02 12.77 -12.07
N TRP A 211 9.85 12.26 -12.49
CA TRP A 211 9.12 11.19 -11.79
C TRP A 211 9.96 9.91 -11.62
N LEU A 212 10.77 9.58 -12.63
CA LEU A 212 11.59 8.38 -12.61
C LEU A 212 12.77 8.51 -11.63
N GLU A 213 13.45 9.65 -11.67
CA GLU A 213 14.54 9.98 -10.76
C GLU A 213 14.05 9.99 -9.31
N ALA A 214 12.88 10.58 -9.04
CA ALA A 214 12.29 10.57 -7.71
C ALA A 214 11.98 9.15 -7.21
N ALA A 215 11.47 8.27 -8.06
CA ALA A 215 11.23 6.87 -7.71
C ALA A 215 12.53 6.12 -7.39
N ILE A 216 13.59 6.37 -8.16
CA ILE A 216 14.92 5.79 -7.94
C ILE A 216 15.51 6.27 -6.60
N ASP A 217 15.46 7.58 -6.32
CA ASP A 217 15.99 8.19 -5.09
C ASP A 217 15.24 7.68 -3.85
N LEU A 218 13.94 7.41 -3.98
CA LEU A 218 13.11 6.78 -2.95
C LEU A 218 13.38 5.28 -2.79
N GLY A 219 14.21 4.68 -3.64
CA GLY A 219 14.43 3.23 -3.66
C GLY A 219 13.16 2.45 -3.93
N CYS A 220 12.27 2.99 -4.77
CA CYS A 220 11.07 2.30 -5.18
C CYS A 220 11.40 1.08 -6.04
N VAL A 221 10.53 0.08 -6.01
CA VAL A 221 10.57 -1.12 -6.86
C VAL A 221 9.47 -1.09 -7.92
N ALA A 222 8.53 -0.15 -7.80
CA ALA A 222 7.40 0.00 -8.71
C ALA A 222 6.98 1.46 -8.88
N ILE A 223 6.38 1.73 -10.03
CA ILE A 223 5.53 2.90 -10.29
C ILE A 223 4.09 2.42 -10.36
N VAL A 224 3.21 3.11 -9.66
CA VAL A 224 1.77 2.83 -9.68
C VAL A 224 1.09 4.05 -10.30
N CYS A 225 0.70 3.95 -11.58
CA CYS A 225 0.31 5.10 -12.37
C CYS A 225 -1.17 5.05 -12.77
N ASN A 226 -1.81 6.21 -12.92
CA ASN A 226 -3.10 6.27 -13.60
C ASN A 226 -2.98 5.56 -14.95
N HIS A 227 -3.85 4.60 -15.19
CA HIS A 227 -3.76 3.70 -16.34
C HIS A 227 -3.69 4.41 -17.70
N ALA A 228 -4.30 5.60 -17.82
CA ALA A 228 -4.32 6.38 -19.05
C ALA A 228 -2.93 6.95 -19.42
N LEU A 229 -2.03 7.09 -18.45
CA LEU A 229 -0.71 7.70 -18.65
C LEU A 229 0.34 6.73 -19.20
N TRP A 230 0.12 5.42 -19.07
CA TRP A 230 1.04 4.43 -19.59
C TRP A 230 0.99 4.36 -21.12
N ASP A 231 2.15 4.48 -21.73
CA ASP A 231 2.43 4.15 -23.12
C ASP A 231 3.65 3.23 -23.23
N ARG A 232 4.01 2.82 -24.44
CA ARG A 232 5.15 1.93 -24.67
C ARG A 232 6.48 2.52 -24.20
N ALA A 233 6.64 3.85 -24.32
CA ALA A 233 7.88 4.52 -23.94
C ALA A 233 8.03 4.61 -22.41
N SER A 234 6.98 5.02 -21.70
CA SER A 234 7.00 5.14 -20.24
C SER A 234 7.09 3.80 -19.52
N VAL A 235 6.42 2.75 -20.02
CA VAL A 235 6.59 1.37 -19.50
C VAL A 235 8.03 0.91 -19.71
N ALA A 236 8.61 1.13 -20.90
CA ALA A 236 9.99 0.76 -21.17
C ALA A 236 10.99 1.54 -20.29
N GLN A 237 10.73 2.84 -20.03
CA GLN A 237 11.55 3.64 -19.11
C GLN A 237 11.54 3.06 -17.69
N ALA A 238 10.35 2.71 -17.15
CA ALA A 238 10.23 2.08 -15.83
C ALA A 238 11.00 0.75 -15.78
N HIS A 239 10.77 -0.14 -16.76
CA HIS A 239 11.43 -1.43 -16.81
C HIS A 239 12.95 -1.34 -16.96
N ASN A 240 13.45 -0.43 -17.80
CA ASN A 240 14.91 -0.20 -17.98
C ASN A 240 15.56 0.33 -16.69
N ALA A 241 14.81 1.01 -15.83
CA ALA A 241 15.27 1.43 -14.51
C ALA A 241 15.10 0.33 -13.42
N GLY A 242 14.65 -0.87 -13.80
CA GLY A 242 14.41 -1.98 -12.86
C GLY A 242 13.11 -1.84 -12.05
N LEU A 243 12.22 -0.93 -12.43
CA LEU A 243 10.94 -0.70 -11.76
C LEU A 243 9.81 -1.47 -12.43
N ARG A 244 8.84 -1.93 -11.65
CA ARG A 244 7.60 -2.52 -12.15
C ARG A 244 6.59 -1.44 -12.48
N ALA A 245 5.80 -1.65 -13.54
CA ALA A 245 4.76 -0.76 -13.99
C ALA A 245 3.39 -1.29 -13.56
N LEU A 246 2.76 -0.64 -12.58
CA LEU A 246 1.42 -0.96 -12.10
C LEU A 246 0.44 0.13 -12.54
N SER A 247 -0.84 -0.23 -12.62
CA SER A 247 -1.89 0.66 -13.10
C SER A 247 -3.08 0.72 -12.14
N TYR A 248 -3.65 1.91 -11.94
CA TYR A 248 -4.92 2.14 -11.24
C TYR A 248 -5.79 3.12 -12.03
N THR A 249 -7.07 3.22 -11.86
CA THR A 249 -8.00 2.16 -11.50
C THR A 249 -8.64 1.67 -12.79
N VAL A 250 -8.45 0.42 -13.12
CA VAL A 250 -8.80 -0.15 -14.43
C VAL A 250 -10.13 -0.88 -14.32
N ASN A 251 -11.16 -0.36 -14.97
CA ASN A 251 -12.52 -0.84 -14.79
C ASN A 251 -13.22 -1.28 -16.09
N ASP A 252 -12.51 -1.22 -17.21
CA ASP A 252 -13.01 -1.67 -18.51
C ASP A 252 -12.03 -2.60 -19.23
N GLU A 253 -12.57 -3.53 -20.01
CA GLU A 253 -11.79 -4.59 -20.69
C GLU A 253 -10.81 -4.03 -21.72
N TRP A 254 -11.16 -2.92 -22.39
CA TRP A 254 -10.28 -2.31 -23.38
C TRP A 254 -9.03 -1.73 -22.73
N ALA A 255 -9.18 -0.99 -21.61
CA ALA A 255 -8.05 -0.46 -20.88
C ALA A 255 -7.19 -1.59 -20.30
N ALA A 256 -7.82 -2.65 -19.77
CA ALA A 256 -7.10 -3.82 -19.28
C ALA A 256 -6.28 -4.49 -20.38
N GLN A 257 -6.88 -4.76 -21.53
CA GLN A 257 -6.18 -5.39 -22.66
C GLN A 257 -5.01 -4.53 -23.15
N ARG A 258 -5.24 -3.21 -23.31
CA ARG A 258 -4.18 -2.27 -23.69
C ARG A 258 -2.98 -2.33 -22.73
N LEU A 259 -3.21 -2.38 -21.43
CA LEU A 259 -2.14 -2.46 -20.42
C LEU A 259 -1.40 -3.80 -20.48
N LEU A 260 -2.11 -4.90 -20.72
CA LEU A 260 -1.52 -6.22 -20.94
C LEU A 260 -0.61 -6.21 -22.18
N ASP A 261 -1.06 -5.58 -23.27
CA ASP A 261 -0.30 -5.45 -24.53
C ASP A 261 0.92 -4.53 -24.37
N LEU A 262 0.86 -3.55 -23.48
CA LEU A 262 2.00 -2.71 -23.09
C LEU A 262 3.00 -3.43 -22.20
N GLY A 263 2.61 -4.57 -21.59
CA GLY A 263 3.47 -5.35 -20.72
C GLY A 263 3.53 -4.84 -19.29
N THR A 264 2.48 -4.15 -18.78
CA THR A 264 2.44 -3.73 -17.38
C THR A 264 2.37 -4.93 -16.42
N ASP A 265 2.92 -4.76 -15.23
CA ASP A 265 3.15 -5.85 -14.26
C ASP A 265 1.96 -6.06 -13.31
N GLY A 266 1.18 -5.01 -13.02
CA GLY A 266 0.04 -5.08 -12.09
C GLY A 266 -1.11 -4.17 -12.48
N ILE A 267 -2.34 -4.61 -12.18
CA ILE A 267 -3.59 -3.92 -12.53
C ILE A 267 -4.49 -3.86 -11.29
N ILE A 268 -4.73 -2.67 -10.78
CA ILE A 268 -5.65 -2.39 -9.67
C ILE A 268 -7.02 -2.09 -10.26
N THR A 269 -8.06 -2.81 -9.80
CA THR A 269 -9.41 -2.73 -10.35
C THR A 269 -10.51 -2.73 -9.30
N ASP A 270 -11.59 -1.98 -9.56
CA ASP A 270 -12.86 -2.07 -8.80
C ASP A 270 -13.76 -3.22 -9.30
N ARG A 271 -13.46 -3.81 -10.46
CA ARG A 271 -14.31 -4.77 -11.16
C ARG A 271 -13.84 -6.19 -10.92
N VAL A 272 -13.84 -6.60 -9.63
CA VAL A 272 -13.50 -7.97 -9.26
C VAL A 272 -14.48 -9.01 -9.81
N ASP A 273 -15.67 -8.57 -10.21
CA ASP A 273 -16.67 -9.36 -10.92
C ASP A 273 -16.32 -9.62 -12.40
N LEU A 274 -15.60 -8.68 -13.03
CA LEU A 274 -15.28 -8.71 -14.46
C LEU A 274 -13.94 -9.38 -14.73
N PHE A 275 -12.93 -9.08 -13.93
CA PHE A 275 -11.56 -9.56 -14.11
C PHE A 275 -11.24 -10.68 -13.11
N ALA A 276 -11.76 -11.88 -13.35
CA ALA A 276 -11.43 -13.03 -12.52
C ALA A 276 -9.96 -13.44 -12.74
N PRO A 277 -9.09 -13.43 -11.71
CA PRO A 277 -7.77 -13.97 -11.83
C PRO A 277 -7.87 -15.46 -12.21
N ARG A 278 -7.24 -15.86 -13.31
CA ARG A 278 -7.12 -17.29 -13.62
C ARG A 278 -6.20 -17.91 -12.59
N ALA A 279 -6.66 -19.02 -11.97
CA ALA A 279 -5.90 -19.80 -11.02
C ALA A 279 -4.57 -20.31 -11.61
#